data_c28fc5cbe549a30a1ea8b11994b6c7e8
#
_entry.id   c28fc5cbe549a30a1ea8b11994b6c7e8
#
_cell.length_a   1.000
_cell.length_b   1.000
_cell.length_c   1.000
_cell.angle_alpha   90.00
_cell.angle_beta   90.00
_cell.angle_gamma   90.00
#
_symmetry.space_group_name_H-M   'P 1'
#
loop_
_entity.id
_entity.type
_entity.pdbx_description
1 polymer ?
#
loop_
_entity_poly.entity_id
_entity_poly.type
_entity_poly.pdbx_seq_one_letter_code
_entity_poly.pdbx_strand_id
1 'polypeptide(L)'
;MKREVEMGNLEKYDNAFIETLGVSKDQLNDLKYQDIEAWDSVGHMGLISAIEDAFDIMMETDDIIELDSYQKGKEILSKPDYGVVFNL
;
A
#
# COMPACT_ATOMS: atom_id res chain seq x y z
N MET A 1 -15.53 -26.11 5.55
CA MET A 1 -15.15 -25.55 5.22
C MET A 1 -14.43 -24.82 5.49
N LYS A 2 -14.04 -24.68 5.39
CA LYS A 2 -13.32 -23.93 5.62
C LYS A 2 -13.24 -22.94 4.98
N ARG A 3 -13.14 -22.18 5.30
CA ARG A 3 -13.02 -21.25 4.52
C ARG A 3 -11.73 -20.92 4.37
N GLU A 4 -11.37 -20.49 3.38
CA GLU A 4 -10.12 -20.06 3.35
C GLU A 4 -9.96 -18.86 3.97
N VAL A 5 -8.84 -18.57 4.40
CA VAL A 5 -8.50 -17.36 5.01
C VAL A 5 -8.51 -16.28 4.00
N GLU A 6 -9.35 -15.29 4.19
CA GLU A 6 -9.32 -14.16 3.35
C GLU A 6 -8.44 -13.13 3.93
N MET A 7 -7.60 -12.51 3.13
CA MET A 7 -6.74 -11.44 3.58
C MET A 7 -7.56 -10.21 3.86
N GLY A 8 -7.36 -9.62 5.00
CA GLY A 8 -7.95 -8.33 5.31
C GLY A 8 -7.29 -7.23 4.52
N ASN A 9 -7.86 -6.04 4.55
CA ASN A 9 -7.34 -4.91 3.79
C ASN A 9 -5.95 -4.51 4.25
N LEU A 10 -5.70 -4.54 5.55
CA LEU A 10 -4.37 -4.20 6.04
C LEU A 10 -3.34 -5.19 5.51
N GLU A 11 -3.66 -6.45 5.50
CA GLU A 11 -2.73 -7.46 5.01
C GLU A 11 -2.46 -7.30 3.52
N LYS A 12 -3.47 -6.97 2.74
CA LYS A 12 -3.30 -6.69 1.32
C LYS A 12 -2.38 -5.50 1.11
N TYR A 13 -2.58 -4.47 1.90
CA TYR A 13 -1.78 -3.26 1.82
C TYR A 13 -0.32 -3.57 2.19
N ASP A 14 -0.11 -4.26 3.29
CA ASP A 14 1.22 -4.62 3.73
C ASP A 14 1.94 -5.46 2.68
N ASN A 15 1.23 -6.42 2.09
CA ASN A 15 1.82 -7.29 1.09
C ASN A 15 2.23 -6.53 -0.16
N ALA A 16 1.50 -5.49 -0.53
CA ALA A 16 1.88 -4.67 -1.67
C ALA A 16 3.27 -4.07 -1.45
N PHE A 17 3.53 -3.58 -0.23
CA PHE A 17 4.84 -3.03 0.12
C PHE A 17 5.90 -4.13 0.16
N ILE A 18 5.60 -5.22 0.82
CA ILE A 18 6.56 -6.30 1.04
C ILE A 18 7.00 -6.90 -0.30
N GLU A 19 6.04 -7.17 -1.16
CA GLU A 19 6.35 -7.84 -2.42
C GLU A 19 7.00 -6.91 -3.43
N THR A 20 6.62 -5.64 -3.41
CA THR A 20 7.16 -4.70 -4.36
C THR A 20 8.53 -4.16 -3.94
N LEU A 21 8.68 -3.85 -2.67
CA LEU A 21 9.87 -3.16 -2.18
C LEU A 21 10.84 -4.10 -1.46
N GLY A 22 10.45 -5.33 -1.20
CA GLY A 22 11.33 -6.29 -0.54
C GLY A 22 11.59 -5.99 0.92
N VAL A 23 10.65 -5.33 1.59
CA VAL A 23 10.78 -5.00 3.01
C VAL A 23 10.09 -6.05 3.86
N SER A 24 10.40 -6.07 5.15
CA SER A 24 9.71 -6.93 6.09
C SER A 24 8.62 -6.15 6.78
N LYS A 25 7.73 -6.86 7.43
CA LYS A 25 6.61 -6.24 8.11
C LYS A 25 7.06 -5.27 9.18
N ASP A 26 8.15 -5.56 9.87
CA ASP A 26 8.65 -4.70 10.93
C ASP A 26 9.11 -3.37 10.42
N GLN A 27 9.46 -3.25 9.14
CA GLN A 27 9.98 -2.01 8.60
C GLN A 27 8.89 -1.06 8.16
N LEU A 28 7.64 -1.54 8.06
CA LEU A 28 6.58 -0.79 7.41
C LEU A 28 6.16 0.47 8.16
N ASN A 29 6.00 0.35 9.45
CA ASN A 29 5.33 1.40 10.22
C ASN A 29 5.94 2.78 10.05
N ASP A 30 7.26 2.85 9.94
CA ASP A 30 7.97 4.12 9.81
C ASP A 30 8.53 4.35 8.40
N LEU A 31 8.16 3.51 7.45
CA LEU A 31 8.76 3.56 6.12
C LEU A 31 8.28 4.76 5.31
N LYS A 32 9.22 5.47 4.72
CA LYS A 32 8.92 6.64 3.88
C LYS A 32 9.62 6.53 2.55
N TYR A 33 9.13 7.26 1.59
CA TYR A 33 9.69 7.30 0.25
C TYR A 33 11.19 7.62 0.33
N GLN A 34 11.97 6.83 -0.36
CA GLN A 34 13.42 6.95 -0.43
C GLN A 34 14.18 6.56 0.86
N ASP A 35 13.49 6.01 1.85
CA ASP A 35 14.18 5.45 3.01
C ASP A 35 15.03 4.25 2.61
N ILE A 36 14.64 3.55 1.57
CA ILE A 36 15.38 2.42 1.04
C ILE A 36 15.55 2.61 -0.45
N GLU A 37 16.57 2.01 -1.00
CA GLU A 37 16.86 2.15 -2.42
C GLU A 37 15.70 1.70 -3.29
N ALA A 38 15.03 0.65 -2.90
CA ALA A 38 13.94 0.09 -3.70
C ALA A 38 12.77 1.05 -3.84
N TRP A 39 12.59 1.95 -2.89
CA TRP A 39 11.47 2.89 -2.97
C TRP A 39 11.92 4.20 -3.59
N ASP A 40 12.22 4.14 -4.86
CA ASP A 40 12.51 5.30 -5.69
C ASP A 40 11.32 5.50 -6.63
N SER A 41 11.47 6.32 -7.64
CA SER A 41 10.35 6.62 -8.53
C SER A 41 9.85 5.39 -9.28
N VAL A 42 10.74 4.47 -9.64
CA VAL A 42 10.34 3.25 -10.33
C VAL A 42 9.65 2.31 -9.34
N GLY A 43 10.23 2.14 -8.16
CA GLY A 43 9.60 1.32 -7.13
C GLY A 43 8.26 1.86 -6.70
N HIS A 44 8.13 3.17 -6.68
CA HIS A 44 6.86 3.82 -6.32
C HIS A 44 5.76 3.45 -7.31
N MET A 45 6.06 3.48 -8.58
CA MET A 45 5.05 3.13 -9.59
C MET A 45 4.67 1.66 -9.49
N GLY A 46 5.62 0.79 -9.19
CA GLY A 46 5.32 -0.61 -8.94
C GLY A 46 4.44 -0.79 -7.73
N LEU A 47 4.72 -0.04 -6.67
CA LEU A 47 3.92 -0.08 -5.45
C LEU A 47 2.48 0.37 -5.72
N ILE A 48 2.33 1.47 -6.45
CA ILE A 48 1.00 1.98 -6.80
C ILE A 48 0.23 0.93 -7.60
N SER A 49 0.87 0.30 -8.57
CA SER A 49 0.21 -0.74 -9.34
C SER A 49 -0.23 -1.90 -8.46
N ALA A 50 0.60 -2.29 -7.53
CA ALA A 50 0.27 -3.39 -6.62
C ALA A 50 -0.93 -3.04 -5.75
N ILE A 51 -0.98 -1.80 -5.28
CA ILE A 51 -2.10 -1.32 -4.47
C ILE A 51 -3.37 -1.27 -5.30
N GLU A 52 -3.28 -0.75 -6.51
CA GLU A 52 -4.45 -0.67 -7.38
C GLU A 52 -5.01 -2.05 -7.67
N ASP A 53 -4.14 -3.02 -7.90
CA ASP A 53 -4.56 -4.38 -8.15
C ASP A 53 -5.17 -5.01 -6.91
N ALA A 54 -4.56 -4.78 -5.76
CA ALA A 54 -5.01 -5.40 -4.52
C ALA A 54 -6.42 -4.95 -4.13
N PHE A 55 -6.74 -3.70 -4.41
CA PHE A 55 -8.03 -3.13 -3.99
C PHE A 55 -8.96 -2.86 -5.17
N ASP A 56 -8.52 -3.17 -6.37
CA ASP A 56 -9.32 -2.98 -7.58
C ASP A 56 -9.77 -1.52 -7.70
N ILE A 57 -8.82 -0.61 -7.58
CA ILE A 57 -9.06 0.82 -7.63
C ILE A 57 -8.13 1.48 -8.64
N MET A 58 -8.42 2.71 -9.00
CA MET A 58 -7.54 3.54 -9.77
C MET A 58 -7.25 4.77 -8.98
N MET A 59 -5.98 5.00 -8.66
CA MET A 59 -5.61 6.14 -7.83
C MET A 59 -5.46 7.39 -8.68
N GLU A 60 -5.89 8.52 -8.12
CA GLU A 60 -5.74 9.82 -8.76
C GLU A 60 -4.28 10.23 -8.75
N THR A 61 -3.86 10.98 -9.75
CA THR A 61 -2.47 11.41 -9.86
C THR A 61 -1.97 12.12 -8.62
N ASP A 62 -2.77 13.03 -8.08
CA ASP A 62 -2.38 13.77 -6.88
C ASP A 62 -2.13 12.84 -5.70
N ASP A 63 -2.94 11.82 -5.57
CA ASP A 63 -2.81 10.87 -4.46
C ASP A 63 -1.60 9.97 -4.66
N ILE A 64 -1.26 9.62 -5.89
CA ILE A 64 -0.08 8.87 -6.19
C ILE A 64 1.16 9.64 -5.74
N ILE A 65 1.20 10.92 -6.01
CA ILE A 65 2.31 11.78 -5.63
C ILE A 65 2.39 11.93 -4.12
N GLU A 66 1.25 12.07 -3.47
CA GLU A 66 1.21 12.31 -2.03
C GLU A 66 1.49 11.07 -1.20
N LEU A 67 1.41 9.89 -1.79
CA LEU A 67 1.65 8.65 -1.07
C LEU A 67 3.16 8.50 -0.85
N ASP A 68 3.68 9.18 0.15
CA ASP A 68 5.11 9.25 0.41
C ASP A 68 5.53 8.51 1.68
N SER A 69 4.62 7.78 2.32
CA SER A 69 4.94 6.95 3.46
C SER A 69 3.88 5.88 3.63
N TYR A 70 4.23 4.86 4.38
CA TYR A 70 3.30 3.79 4.70
C TYR A 70 2.05 4.34 5.38
N GLN A 71 2.25 5.24 6.35
CA GLN A 71 1.11 5.81 7.09
C GLN A 71 0.26 6.72 6.20
N LYS A 72 0.90 7.50 5.36
CA LYS A 72 0.17 8.41 4.47
C LYS A 72 -0.68 7.62 3.48
N GLY A 73 -0.16 6.52 2.99
CA GLY A 73 -0.92 5.68 2.07
C GLY A 73 -2.20 5.15 2.70
N LYS A 74 -2.16 4.80 3.98
CA LYS A 74 -3.37 4.35 4.67
C LYS A 74 -4.39 5.47 4.77
N GLU A 75 -3.94 6.69 5.02
CA GLU A 75 -4.84 7.83 5.09
C GLU A 75 -5.50 8.08 3.74
N ILE A 76 -4.71 8.04 2.68
CA ILE A 76 -5.21 8.32 1.34
C ILE A 76 -6.26 7.28 0.95
N LEU A 77 -5.96 6.00 1.16
CA LEU A 77 -6.87 4.94 0.74
C LEU A 77 -8.14 4.91 1.57
N SER A 78 -8.11 5.50 2.76
CA SER A 78 -9.29 5.56 3.62
C SER A 78 -10.27 6.64 3.19
N LYS A 79 -9.90 7.50 2.24
CA LYS A 79 -10.80 8.55 1.78
C LYS A 79 -12.02 7.93 1.10
N PRO A 80 -13.15 8.62 1.12
CA PRO A 80 -14.35 8.09 0.45
C PRO A 80 -14.13 7.77 -1.02
N ASP A 81 -13.20 8.45 -1.68
CA ASP A 81 -12.87 8.20 -3.07
C ASP A 81 -12.46 6.76 -3.29
N TYR A 82 -11.79 6.15 -2.33
CA TYR A 82 -11.32 4.78 -2.45
C TYR A 82 -12.03 3.83 -1.50
N GLY A 83 -12.41 4.33 -0.36
CA GLY A 83 -13.23 3.58 0.59
C GLY A 83 -12.59 2.35 1.19
N VAL A 84 -11.25 2.32 1.30
CA VAL A 84 -10.58 1.18 1.88
C VAL A 84 -10.59 1.31 3.39
N VAL A 85 -11.10 0.31 4.07
CA VAL A 85 -11.21 0.31 5.52
C VAL A 85 -10.11 -0.57 6.11
N PHE A 86 -9.28 0.02 6.96
CA PHE A 86 -8.16 -0.68 7.58
C PHE A 86 -8.43 -1.03 9.03
N ASN A 87 -9.63 -1.37 9.34
CA ASN A 87 -9.87 -1.71 10.72
C ASN A 87 -9.42 -3.12 10.99
N LEU A 88 -9.31 -3.43 12.21
CA LEU A 88 -8.78 -4.71 12.60
C LEU A 88 -9.79 -5.71 12.96
#